data_d3a28498a2684f70f09ffc6ce3c83e0e
#
_entry.id   d3a28498a2684f70f09ffc6ce3c83e0e
#
_cell.length_a   1.000
_cell.length_b   1.000
_cell.length_c   1.000
_cell.angle_alpha   90.00
_cell.angle_beta   90.00
_cell.angle_gamma   90.00
#
_symmetry.space_group_name_H-M   'P 1'
#
loop_
_entity.id
_entity.type
_entity.pdbx_description
1 polymer ?
#
loop_
_entity_poly.entity_id
_entity_poly.type
_entity_poly.pdbx_seq_one_letter_code
_entity_poly.pdbx_strand_id
1 'polypeptide(L)' 'MKVYFSGISGTGIGPLAELAFDAGYEVCGSDLHRGAIADEIDERGISTFYGEQNGEFLRQKRKMDNSN' A
#
# COMPACT_ATOMS: atom_id res chain seq x y z
N MET A 1 -8.75 12.52 -2.90
CA MET A 1 -7.30 12.48 -3.06
C MET A 1 -6.78 11.08 -2.77
N LYS A 2 -5.86 10.62 -3.57
CA LYS A 2 -5.28 9.29 -3.40
C LYS A 2 -3.95 9.41 -2.67
N VAL A 3 -3.74 8.57 -1.67
CA VAL A 3 -2.52 8.57 -0.87
C VAL A 3 -1.91 7.17 -0.91
N TYR A 4 -0.61 7.12 -1.15
CA TYR A 4 0.13 5.86 -1.20
C TYR A 4 1.08 5.78 -0.01
N PHE A 5 1.06 4.64 0.69
CA PHE A 5 1.93 4.43 1.84
C PHE A 5 2.88 3.28 1.58
N SER A 6 4.16 3.52 1.77
CA SER A 6 5.16 2.45 1.73
C SER A 6 5.34 1.93 3.15
N GLY A 7 5.40 0.61 3.31
CA GLY A 7 5.48 0.01 4.64
C GLY A 7 4.15 0.02 5.37
N ILE A 8 3.06 -0.10 4.62
CA ILE A 8 1.72 0.16 5.11
C ILE A 8 1.27 -0.80 6.21
N SER A 9 1.82 -2.02 6.27
CA SER A 9 1.37 -3.00 7.25
C SER A 9 2.19 -2.97 8.54
N GLY A 10 3.13 -2.03 8.66
CA GLY A 10 3.94 -1.87 9.86
C GLY A 10 3.25 -1.04 10.90
N THR A 11 3.72 -1.17 12.15
CA THR A 11 3.09 -0.50 13.28
C THR A 11 3.27 1.02 13.26
N GLY A 12 4.25 1.52 12.48
CA GLY A 12 4.44 2.96 12.37
C GLY A 12 3.58 3.59 11.31
N ILE A 13 3.58 3.01 10.12
CA ILE A 13 2.89 3.60 8.97
C ILE A 13 1.42 3.17 8.89
N GLY A 14 1.15 1.91 9.25
CA GLY A 14 -0.21 1.40 9.13
C GLY A 14 -1.27 2.25 9.81
N PRO A 15 -1.07 2.64 11.07
CA PRO A 15 -2.06 3.48 11.74
C PRO A 15 -2.30 4.82 11.01
N LEU A 16 -1.26 5.37 10.39
CA LEU A 16 -1.43 6.59 9.60
C LEU A 16 -2.29 6.34 8.37
N ALA A 17 -2.08 5.20 7.74
CA ALA A 17 -2.89 4.83 6.58
C ALA A 17 -4.35 4.66 6.97
N GLU A 18 -4.60 4.05 8.13
CA GLU A 18 -5.96 3.88 8.61
C GLU A 18 -6.62 5.22 8.91
N LEU A 19 -5.87 6.15 9.50
CA LEU A 19 -6.39 7.49 9.76
C LEU A 19 -6.77 8.19 8.47
N ALA A 20 -5.91 8.09 7.46
CA ALA A 20 -6.19 8.70 6.17
C ALA A 20 -7.44 8.09 5.54
N PHE A 21 -7.55 6.77 5.64
CA PHE A 21 -8.72 6.08 5.10
C PHE A 21 -10.00 6.53 5.80
N ASP A 22 -9.96 6.64 7.12
CA ASP A 22 -11.10 7.08 7.89
C ASP A 22 -11.47 8.52 7.58
N ALA A 23 -10.50 9.31 7.19
CA ALA A 23 -10.73 10.71 6.84
C ALA A 23 -11.30 10.87 5.43
N GLY A 24 -11.49 9.77 4.71
CA GLY A 24 -12.11 9.82 3.39
C GLY A 24 -11.16 9.84 2.23
N TYR A 25 -9.86 9.68 2.48
CA TYR A 25 -8.91 9.59 1.37
C TYR A 25 -8.96 8.21 0.74
N GLU A 26 -8.61 8.17 -0.54
CA GLU A 26 -8.43 6.91 -1.23
C GLU A 26 -7.01 6.43 -0.91
N VAL A 27 -6.90 5.33 -0.16
CA VAL A 27 -5.63 4.88 0.38
C VAL A 27 -5.19 3.58 -0.28
N CYS A 28 -3.92 3.51 -0.61
CA CYS A 28 -3.30 2.27 -1.08
C CYS A 28 -1.87 2.25 -0.58
N GLY A 29 -1.21 1.11 -0.72
CA GLY A 29 0.15 1.03 -0.26
C GLY A 29 0.81 -0.29 -0.58
N SER A 30 2.01 -0.45 -0.04
CA SER A 30 2.79 -1.66 -0.26
C SER A 30 3.63 -1.97 0.98
N ASP A 31 4.07 -3.21 1.04
CA ASP A 31 5.00 -3.63 2.07
C ASP A 31 5.79 -4.82 1.54
N LEU A 32 6.98 -5.02 2.08
CA LEU A 32 7.79 -6.18 1.69
C LEU A 32 7.16 -7.47 2.17
N HIS A 33 6.61 -7.44 3.37
CA HIS A 33 5.99 -8.60 3.99
C HIS A 33 4.70 -8.17 4.68
N ARG A 34 3.84 -9.13 4.94
CA ARG A 34 2.66 -8.84 5.74
C ARG A 34 3.11 -8.55 7.17
N GLY A 35 2.96 -7.31 7.58
CA GLY A 35 3.40 -6.88 8.89
C GLY A 35 2.33 -7.07 9.96
N ALA A 36 2.57 -6.44 11.11
CA ALA A 36 1.75 -6.67 12.30
C ALA A 36 0.29 -6.30 12.12
N ILE A 37 0.01 -5.27 11.32
CA ILE A 37 -1.38 -4.84 11.17
C ILE A 37 -1.92 -5.05 9.76
N ALA A 38 -1.31 -6.00 9.03
CA ALA A 38 -1.76 -6.30 7.67
C ALA A 38 -3.21 -6.74 7.64
N ASP A 39 -3.63 -7.55 8.61
CA ASP A 39 -5.00 -8.02 8.64
C ASP A 39 -5.99 -6.86 8.85
N GLU A 40 -5.64 -5.92 9.70
CA GLU A 40 -6.48 -4.75 9.91
C GLU A 40 -6.62 -3.94 8.64
N ILE A 41 -5.51 -3.76 7.93
CA ILE A 41 -5.51 -3.01 6.68
C ILE A 41 -6.41 -3.71 5.66
N ASP A 42 -6.29 -5.03 5.56
CA ASP A 42 -7.11 -5.78 4.64
C ASP A 42 -8.59 -5.69 4.98
N GLU A 43 -8.92 -5.75 6.27
CA GLU A 43 -10.30 -5.70 6.71
C GLU A 43 -10.97 -4.38 6.39
N ARG A 44 -10.19 -3.31 6.35
CA ARG A 44 -10.73 -2.01 5.96
C ARG A 44 -10.94 -1.88 4.46
N GLY A 45 -10.43 -2.82 3.68
CA GLY A 45 -10.55 -2.75 2.24
C GLY A 45 -9.51 -1.88 1.58
N ILE A 46 -8.43 -1.59 2.29
CA ILE A 46 -7.34 -0.79 1.74
C ILE A 46 -6.51 -1.66 0.80
N SER A 47 -6.29 -1.18 -0.40
CA SER A 47 -5.57 -1.91 -1.42
C SER A 47 -4.08 -1.94 -1.11
N THR A 48 -3.49 -3.13 -1.02
CA THR A 48 -2.09 -3.26 -0.63
C THR A 48 -1.39 -4.31 -1.49
N PHE A 49 -0.18 -4.00 -1.87
CA PHE A 49 0.70 -4.92 -2.59
C PHE A 49 1.78 -5.41 -1.64
N TYR A 50 1.91 -6.72 -1.51
CA TYR A 50 2.94 -7.33 -0.68
C TYR A 50 3.95 -8.05 -1.56
N GLY A 51 5.23 -7.84 -1.27
CA GLY A 51 6.28 -8.49 -2.00
C GLY A 51 7.52 -7.63 -2.12
N GLU A 52 8.57 -8.20 -2.69
CA GLU A 52 9.81 -7.48 -2.88
C GLU A 52 9.62 -6.36 -3.90
N GLN A 53 10.10 -5.19 -3.54
CA GLN A 53 10.01 -4.04 -4.41
C GLN A 53 11.36 -3.75 -5.04
N ASN A 54 11.99 -4.79 -5.55
CA ASN A 54 13.35 -4.70 -6.04
C ASN A 54 13.44 -4.67 -7.56
N GLY A 55 12.36 -4.32 -8.21
CA GLY A 55 12.38 -4.20 -9.65
C GLY A 55 11.19 -4.78 -10.35
N GLU A 56 10.68 -5.89 -9.87
CA GLU A 56 9.56 -6.51 -10.56
C GLU A 56 8.31 -5.64 -10.46
N PHE A 57 8.03 -5.15 -9.27
CA PHE A 57 6.91 -4.24 -9.08
C PHE A 57 7.10 -2.97 -9.90
N LEU A 58 8.29 -2.39 -9.82
CA LEU A 58 8.58 -1.17 -10.54
C LEU A 58 8.57 -1.39 -12.05
N ARG A 59 9.01 -2.56 -12.47
CA ARG A 59 9.01 -2.90 -13.89
C ARG A 59 7.59 -2.99 -14.42
N GLN A 60 6.70 -3.60 -13.67
CA GLN A 60 5.31 -3.70 -14.07
C GLN A 60 4.68 -2.31 -14.17
N LYS A 61 4.94 -1.47 -13.20
CA LYS A 61 4.39 -0.13 -13.22
C LYS A 61 4.90 0.66 -14.41
N ARG A 62 6.19 0.54 -14.67
CA ARG A 62 6.78 1.24 -15.82
C ARG A 62 6.19 0.74 -17.11
N LYS A 63 5.99 -0.55 -17.21
CA LYS A 63 5.42 -1.13 -18.42
C LYS A 63 4.02 -0.61 -18.68
N MET A 64 3.24 -0.50 -17.63
CA MET A 64 1.91 0.05 -17.76
C MET A 64 1.94 1.50 -18.16
N ASP A 65 2.86 2.26 -17.60
CA ASP A 65 2.99 3.67 -17.93
C ASP A 65 3.40 3.87 -19.38
N ASN A 66 4.13 2.93 -19.93
CA ASN A 66 4.65 3.03 -21.29
C ASN A 66 3.79 2.34 -22.33
N SER A 67 2.65 1.86 -21.92
CA SER A 67 1.80 1.11 -22.83
C SER A 67 1.00 2.01 -23.75
N ASN A 68 1.22 3.28 -23.68
CA ASN A 68 0.55 4.23 -24.56
C ASN A 68 1.10 4.17 -25.95
#